data_512589367cc87ef7833facbcbcfeda7f
#
_entry.id   512589367cc87ef7833facbcbcfeda7f
#
_cell.length_a   1.000
_cell.length_b   1.000
_cell.length_c   1.000
_cell.angle_alpha   90.00
_cell.angle_beta   90.00
_cell.angle_gamma   90.00
#
_symmetry.space_group_name_H-M   'P 1'
#
loop_
_entity.id
_entity.type
_entity.pdbx_description
1 polymer ?
#
loop_
_entity_poly.entity_id
_entity_poly.type
_entity_poly.pdbx_seq_one_letter_code
_entity_poly.pdbx_strand_id
1 'polypeptide(L)'
;MVKVLVKKLDPAVQIPSYKTLGSSGMDLMAFIKEPIKLASKKSCLVPTGISIAMSEDYEIQIRPRSGLAAKNNISVLNTPGTIDSDYRGELKIILFNHGKEEFIIKNNDRIAQMV
;
A
#
# COMPACT_ATOMS: atom_id res chain seq x y z
N MET A 1 -16.75 13.76 -10.59
CA MET A 1 -15.78 12.63 -10.56
C MET A 1 -14.46 13.12 -9.98
N VAL A 2 -13.92 12.36 -9.04
CA VAL A 2 -12.62 12.68 -8.44
C VAL A 2 -11.52 12.19 -9.36
N LYS A 3 -10.54 13.05 -9.62
CA LYS A 3 -9.40 12.71 -10.46
C LYS A 3 -8.14 12.67 -9.59
N VAL A 4 -7.43 11.54 -9.63
CA VAL A 4 -6.16 11.36 -8.96
C VAL A 4 -5.10 11.09 -10.01
N LEU A 5 -4.04 11.90 -10.01
CA LEU A 5 -2.91 11.70 -10.90
C LEU A 5 -1.91 10.75 -10.25
N VAL A 6 -1.42 9.80 -11.00
CA VAL A 6 -0.45 8.82 -10.51
C VAL A 6 0.84 8.92 -11.34
N LYS A 7 1.97 9.06 -10.65
CA LYS A 7 3.28 9.08 -11.29
C LYS A 7 4.04 7.81 -10.92
N LYS A 8 4.49 7.09 -11.94
CA LYS A 8 5.39 5.95 -11.76
C LYS A 8 6.81 6.47 -11.55
N LEU A 9 7.45 6.01 -10.47
CA LEU A 9 8.84 6.40 -10.17
C LEU A 9 9.85 5.49 -10.88
N ASP A 10 9.37 4.40 -11.48
CA ASP A 10 10.16 3.46 -12.27
C ASP A 10 9.26 2.90 -13.38
N PRO A 11 9.79 2.71 -14.61
CA PRO A 11 8.97 2.16 -15.70
C PRO A 11 8.36 0.79 -15.44
N ALA A 12 8.96 0.00 -14.56
CA ALA A 12 8.47 -1.34 -14.23
C ALA A 12 7.27 -1.33 -13.27
N VAL A 13 6.93 -0.18 -12.69
CA VAL A 13 5.79 -0.09 -11.77
C VAL A 13 4.48 -0.19 -12.53
N GLN A 14 3.54 -0.97 -11.98
CA GLN A 14 2.18 -1.07 -12.51
C GLN A 14 1.28 -0.04 -11.82
N ILE A 15 0.45 0.64 -12.60
CA ILE A 15 -0.51 1.60 -12.06
C ILE A 15 -1.64 0.84 -11.33
N PRO A 16 -1.95 1.19 -10.08
CA PRO A 16 -3.09 0.60 -9.37
C PRO A 16 -4.41 0.85 -10.09
N SER A 17 -5.34 -0.08 -9.96
CA SER A 17 -6.67 0.06 -10.54
C SER A 17 -7.71 -0.62 -9.65
N TYR A 18 -8.96 -0.20 -9.79
CA TYR A 18 -10.08 -0.87 -9.14
C TYR A 18 -10.34 -2.20 -9.83
N LYS A 19 -10.54 -3.26 -9.04
CA LYS A 19 -10.84 -4.59 -9.60
C LYS A 19 -12.26 -4.70 -10.13
N THR A 20 -13.19 -4.03 -9.48
CA THR A 20 -14.62 -4.05 -9.86
C THR A 20 -15.18 -2.63 -9.79
N LEU A 21 -16.35 -2.42 -10.40
CA LEU A 21 -17.03 -1.14 -10.34
C LEU A 21 -17.45 -0.76 -8.92
N GLY A 22 -17.69 -1.75 -8.08
CA GLY A 22 -18.10 -1.53 -6.69
C GLY A 22 -16.95 -1.44 -5.70
N SER A 23 -15.71 -1.56 -6.15
CA SER A 23 -14.56 -1.50 -5.24
C SER A 23 -14.39 -0.10 -4.66
N SER A 24 -14.29 0.00 -3.33
CA SER A 24 -14.00 1.28 -2.65
C SER A 24 -12.51 1.61 -2.67
N GLY A 25 -11.66 0.59 -2.63
CA GLY A 25 -10.23 0.75 -2.63
C GLY A 25 -9.58 0.03 -3.80
N MET A 26 -8.36 0.44 -4.12
CA MET A 26 -7.53 -0.25 -5.09
C MET A 26 -6.27 -0.76 -4.42
N ASP A 27 -5.81 -1.94 -4.84
CA ASP A 27 -4.65 -2.56 -4.24
C ASP A 27 -3.38 -1.79 -4.56
N LEU A 28 -2.51 -1.68 -3.55
CA LEU A 28 -1.14 -1.18 -3.69
C LEU A 28 -0.20 -2.37 -3.63
N MET A 29 0.81 -2.34 -4.49
CA MET A 29 1.76 -3.44 -4.63
C MET A 29 3.14 -3.02 -4.17
N ALA A 30 3.87 -3.95 -3.57
CA ALA A 30 5.26 -3.73 -3.21
C ALA A 30 6.10 -3.56 -4.48
N PHE A 31 6.99 -2.56 -4.47
CA PHE A 31 7.99 -2.39 -5.53
C PHE A 31 9.37 -2.48 -4.89
N ILE A 32 9.93 -3.68 -4.90
CA ILE A 32 11.17 -4.01 -4.19
C ILE A 32 12.07 -4.87 -5.09
N LYS A 33 13.37 -4.76 -4.91
CA LYS A 33 14.34 -5.55 -5.68
C LYS A 33 14.51 -6.95 -5.12
N GLU A 34 14.46 -7.08 -3.79
CA GLU A 34 14.64 -8.35 -3.10
C GLU A 34 13.51 -8.57 -2.10
N PRO A 35 13.14 -9.84 -1.83
CA PRO A 35 12.11 -10.14 -0.84
C PRO A 35 12.46 -9.54 0.53
N ILE A 36 11.43 -9.08 1.23
CA ILE A 36 11.55 -8.57 2.60
C ILE A 36 11.03 -9.63 3.55
N LYS A 37 11.85 -10.00 4.53
CA LYS A 37 11.46 -10.93 5.59
C LYS A 37 10.97 -10.12 6.79
N LEU A 38 9.67 -10.15 7.03
CA LEU A 38 9.05 -9.41 8.13
C LEU A 38 8.86 -10.36 9.31
N ALA A 39 9.72 -10.23 10.30
CA ALA A 39 9.68 -11.07 11.48
C ALA A 39 8.43 -10.79 12.33
N SER A 40 8.05 -11.78 13.14
CA SER A 40 6.95 -11.66 14.10
C SER A 40 7.14 -10.44 15.00
N LYS A 41 6.07 -9.68 15.19
CA LYS A 41 6.02 -8.49 16.05
C LYS A 41 6.96 -7.37 15.62
N LYS A 42 7.30 -7.32 14.33
CA LYS A 42 8.12 -6.27 13.75
C LYS A 42 7.36 -5.52 12.67
N SER A 43 7.85 -4.36 12.33
CA SER A 43 7.32 -3.55 11.21
C SER A 43 8.40 -3.34 10.16
N CYS A 44 7.97 -3.01 8.95
CA CYS A 44 8.87 -2.61 7.87
C CYS A 44 8.19 -1.57 6.99
N LEU A 45 9.00 -0.77 6.32
CA LEU A 45 8.55 0.24 5.37
C LEU A 45 8.72 -0.31 3.96
N VAL A 46 7.61 -0.46 3.23
CA VAL A 46 7.63 -1.07 1.90
C VAL A 46 7.30 -0.01 0.84
N PRO A 47 8.20 0.25 -0.11
CA PRO A 47 7.93 1.19 -1.17
C PRO A 47 6.94 0.63 -2.21
N THR A 48 6.17 1.52 -2.82
CA THR A 48 5.20 1.18 -3.86
C THR A 48 5.64 1.64 -5.25
N GLY A 49 6.63 2.51 -5.34
CA GLY A 49 7.13 3.05 -6.60
C GLY A 49 6.21 4.07 -7.25
N ILE A 50 5.23 4.59 -6.54
CA ILE A 50 4.33 5.62 -7.07
C ILE A 50 4.26 6.84 -6.17
N SER A 51 3.98 8.00 -6.78
CA SER A 51 3.53 9.20 -6.10
C SER A 51 2.21 9.65 -6.71
N ILE A 52 1.45 10.43 -5.98
CA ILE A 52 0.10 10.83 -6.37
C ILE A 52 -0.11 12.33 -6.20
N ALA A 53 -1.12 12.85 -6.91
CA ALA A 53 -1.59 14.21 -6.76
C ALA A 53 -3.11 14.24 -6.88
N MET A 54 -3.76 15.03 -6.05
CA MET A 54 -5.20 15.18 -6.02
C MET A 54 -5.59 16.59 -5.58
N SER A 55 -6.88 16.93 -5.76
CA SER A 55 -7.42 18.19 -5.28
C SER A 55 -7.31 18.29 -3.76
N GLU A 56 -7.12 19.51 -3.24
CA GLU A 56 -7.02 19.78 -1.81
C GLU A 56 -8.28 19.44 -1.02
N ASP A 57 -9.41 19.21 -1.71
CA ASP A 57 -10.67 18.83 -1.06
C ASP A 57 -10.69 17.36 -0.64
N TYR A 58 -9.67 16.59 -0.95
CA TYR A 58 -9.64 15.15 -0.75
C TYR A 58 -8.41 14.70 0.01
N GLU A 59 -8.52 13.55 0.62
CA GLU A 59 -7.39 12.80 1.18
C GLU A 59 -7.44 11.36 0.64
N ILE A 60 -6.35 10.66 0.77
CA ILE A 60 -6.31 9.22 0.52
C ILE A 60 -6.01 8.52 1.84
N GLN A 61 -6.68 7.39 2.07
CA GLN A 61 -6.41 6.55 3.23
C GLN A 61 -5.80 5.23 2.78
N ILE A 62 -4.75 4.83 3.47
CA ILE A 62 -4.10 3.53 3.27
C ILE A 62 -4.61 2.60 4.35
N ARG A 63 -5.18 1.48 3.92
CA ARG A 63 -5.82 0.51 4.81
C ARG A 63 -5.27 -0.89 4.55
N PRO A 64 -5.36 -1.79 5.54
CA PRO A 64 -4.98 -3.19 5.33
C PRO A 64 -5.87 -3.87 4.31
N ARG A 65 -5.33 -4.92 3.69
CA ARG A 65 -6.14 -5.85 2.92
C ARG A 65 -6.70 -6.91 3.86
N SER A 66 -8.00 -7.14 3.77
CA SER A 66 -8.68 -8.11 4.64
C SER A 66 -8.09 -9.53 4.52
N GLY A 67 -7.70 -9.94 3.30
CA GLY A 67 -7.11 -11.25 3.08
C GLY A 67 -5.80 -11.44 3.81
N LEU A 68 -4.91 -10.46 3.76
CA LEU A 68 -3.64 -10.53 4.50
C LEU A 68 -3.86 -10.48 6.00
N ALA A 69 -4.79 -9.67 6.46
CA ALA A 69 -5.12 -9.59 7.89
C ALA A 69 -5.65 -10.94 8.39
N ALA A 70 -6.59 -11.53 7.66
CA ALA A 70 -7.24 -12.77 8.08
C ALA A 70 -6.32 -13.98 8.00
N LYS A 71 -5.51 -14.09 6.94
CA LYS A 71 -4.70 -15.29 6.70
C LYS A 71 -3.31 -15.21 7.32
N ASN A 72 -2.70 -14.03 7.32
CA ASN A 72 -1.28 -13.86 7.66
C ASN A 72 -1.06 -12.95 8.86
N ASN A 73 -2.12 -12.37 9.44
CA ASN A 73 -2.03 -11.43 10.56
C ASN A 73 -1.17 -10.20 10.23
N ILE A 74 -1.22 -9.74 8.99
CA ILE A 74 -0.49 -8.56 8.53
C ILE A 74 -1.43 -7.37 8.50
N SER A 75 -0.99 -6.25 9.06
CA SER A 75 -1.73 -4.99 9.04
C SER A 75 -0.85 -3.86 8.54
N VAL A 76 -1.50 -2.73 8.23
CA VAL A 76 -0.83 -1.44 8.08
C VAL A 76 -0.76 -0.83 9.47
N LEU A 77 0.45 -0.60 9.98
CA LEU A 77 0.67 -0.24 11.38
C LEU A 77 -0.08 1.02 11.80
N ASN A 78 -0.10 2.02 10.92
CA ASN A 78 -0.73 3.32 11.18
C ASN A 78 -2.15 3.44 10.60
N THR A 79 -2.81 2.31 10.35
CA THR A 79 -4.13 2.32 9.70
C THR A 79 -5.17 3.13 10.49
N PRO A 80 -6.02 3.95 9.82
CA PRO A 80 -5.90 4.32 8.42
C PRO A 80 -4.76 5.33 8.22
N GLY A 81 -3.83 4.99 7.33
CA GLY A 81 -2.72 5.90 7.01
C GLY A 81 -3.22 7.06 6.17
N THR A 82 -2.99 8.27 6.61
CA THR A 82 -3.48 9.45 5.91
C THR A 82 -2.43 9.96 4.92
N ILE A 83 -2.86 10.14 3.67
CA ILE A 83 -2.08 10.80 2.64
C ILE A 83 -2.73 12.15 2.35
N ASP A 84 -2.05 13.21 2.72
CA ASP A 84 -2.53 14.57 2.53
C ASP A 84 -2.55 14.94 1.04
N SER A 85 -3.45 15.85 0.68
CA SER A 85 -3.60 16.28 -0.72
C SER A 85 -2.33 16.91 -1.30
N ASP A 86 -1.47 17.49 -0.47
CA ASP A 86 -0.23 18.13 -0.89
C ASP A 86 1.01 17.24 -0.78
N TYR A 87 0.85 15.98 -0.36
CA TYR A 87 1.98 15.06 -0.29
C TYR A 87 2.38 14.59 -1.70
N ARG A 88 3.64 14.81 -2.08
CA ARG A 88 4.18 14.46 -3.40
C ARG A 88 5.28 13.42 -3.36
N GLY A 89 5.62 12.93 -2.18
CA GLY A 89 6.63 11.88 -2.04
C GLY A 89 6.11 10.51 -2.48
N GLU A 90 7.00 9.55 -2.48
CA GLU A 90 6.63 8.17 -2.75
C GLU A 90 5.69 7.62 -1.67
N LEU A 91 4.65 6.91 -2.09
CA LEU A 91 3.80 6.18 -1.15
C LEU A 91 4.56 4.96 -0.65
N LYS A 92 4.75 4.90 0.66
CA LYS A 92 5.40 3.78 1.34
C LYS A 92 4.46 3.25 2.41
N ILE A 93 4.41 1.94 2.53
CA ILE A 93 3.46 1.27 3.41
C ILE A 93 4.19 0.72 4.62
N ILE A 94 3.70 1.04 5.81
CA ILE A 94 4.24 0.52 7.06
C ILE A 94 3.47 -0.74 7.42
N LEU A 95 4.06 -1.90 7.15
CA LEU A 95 3.45 -3.19 7.47
C LEU A 95 3.88 -3.66 8.85
N PHE A 96 2.97 -4.31 9.57
CA PHE A 96 3.24 -4.91 10.87
C PHE A 96 2.80 -6.37 10.86
N ASN A 97 3.64 -7.25 11.40
CA ASN A 97 3.35 -8.67 11.51
C ASN A 97 2.90 -9.00 12.94
N HIS A 98 1.60 -9.21 13.13
CA HIS A 98 1.00 -9.60 14.41
C HIS A 98 1.08 -11.10 14.65
N GLY A 99 1.45 -11.87 13.64
CA GLY A 99 1.49 -13.32 13.73
C GLY A 99 2.72 -13.83 14.46
N LYS A 100 2.82 -15.16 14.56
CA LYS A 100 3.94 -15.83 15.21
C LYS A 100 5.05 -16.18 14.23
N GLU A 101 4.72 -16.30 12.94
CA GLU A 101 5.65 -16.73 11.91
C GLU A 101 6.14 -15.55 11.07
N GLU A 102 7.32 -15.67 10.50
CA GLU A 102 7.88 -14.71 9.56
C GLU A 102 6.99 -14.63 8.31
N PHE A 103 6.76 -13.42 7.82
CA PHE A 103 6.03 -13.18 6.57
C PHE A 103 7.00 -12.63 5.52
N ILE A 104 6.99 -13.24 4.33
CA ILE A 104 7.87 -12.83 3.23
C ILE A 104 7.08 -11.99 2.24
N ILE A 105 7.56 -10.77 1.98
CA ILE A 105 7.00 -9.85 1.01
C ILE A 105 7.84 -9.94 -0.26
N LYS A 106 7.18 -10.20 -1.38
CA LYS A 106 7.83 -10.27 -2.69
C LYS A 106 7.41 -9.09 -3.56
N ASN A 107 8.22 -8.79 -4.57
CA ASN A 107 7.88 -7.74 -5.52
C ASN A 107 6.52 -8.01 -6.17
N ASN A 108 5.72 -6.96 -6.33
CA ASN A 108 4.35 -6.98 -6.85
C ASN A 108 3.31 -7.65 -5.95
N ASP A 109 3.68 -8.05 -4.74
CA ASP A 109 2.68 -8.49 -3.77
C ASP A 109 1.73 -7.33 -3.43
N ARG A 110 0.44 -7.65 -3.36
CA ARG A 110 -0.59 -6.70 -2.94
C ARG A 110 -0.56 -6.62 -1.42
N ILE A 111 -0.12 -5.48 -0.90
CA ILE A 111 0.21 -5.33 0.53
C ILE A 111 -0.74 -4.41 1.29
N ALA A 112 -1.49 -3.59 0.60
CA ALA A 112 -2.40 -2.63 1.20
C ALA A 112 -3.44 -2.22 0.18
N GLN A 113 -4.38 -1.40 0.58
CA GLN A 113 -5.33 -0.77 -0.34
C GLN A 113 -5.41 0.73 -0.09
N MET A 114 -5.66 1.45 -1.16
CA MET A 114 -5.79 2.90 -1.19
C MET A 114 -7.25 3.27 -1.43
N VAL A 115 -7.81 4.07 -0.54
CA VAL A 115 -9.22 4.46 -0.60
C VAL A 115 -9.37 5.98 -0.71
#